data_124b28f2cf39a4ffa4e5fd52f32a5f0b
#
_entry.id   124b28f2cf39a4ffa4e5fd52f32a5f0b
#
_cell.length_a   1.000
_cell.length_b   1.000
_cell.length_c   1.000
_cell.angle_alpha   90.00
_cell.angle_beta   90.00
_cell.angle_gamma   90.00
#
_symmetry.space_group_name_H-M   'P 1'
#
loop_
_entity.id
_entity.type
_entity.pdbx_description
1 polymer ?
#
loop_
_entity_poly.entity_id
_entity_poly.type
_entity_poly.pdbx_seq_one_letter_code
_entity_poly.pdbx_strand_id
1 'polypeptide(L)' 'MKVNIGDKYIFHSENGMDYSIHIVNINDFRPDNERYGADVYDGNGNYAGDVMFFGDDFLQKCEKTAD' A
#
# COMPACT_ATOMS: atom_id res chain seq x y z
N MET A 1 -2.63 9.81 10.47
CA MET A 1 -2.93 8.42 10.05
C MET A 1 -1.92 7.48 10.67
N LYS A 2 -2.38 6.41 11.29
CA LYS A 2 -1.46 5.43 11.88
C LYS A 2 -1.37 4.19 11.01
N VAL A 3 -0.16 3.88 10.55
CA VAL A 3 0.10 2.73 9.70
C VAL A 3 1.07 1.81 10.42
N ASN A 4 0.77 0.51 10.41
CA ASN A 4 1.62 -0.50 11.05
C ASN A 4 2.08 -1.53 10.02
N ILE A 5 3.24 -2.15 10.28
CA ILE A 5 3.68 -3.28 9.49
C ILE A 5 2.64 -4.40 9.62
N GLY A 6 2.27 -5.00 8.49
CA GLY A 6 1.22 -6.00 8.42
C GLY A 6 -0.15 -5.45 8.03
N ASP A 7 -0.32 -4.14 8.02
CA ASP A 7 -1.57 -3.53 7.58
C ASP A 7 -1.79 -3.79 6.10
N LYS A 8 -3.06 -3.94 5.71
CA LYS A 8 -3.46 -4.17 4.32
C LYS A 8 -4.43 -3.09 3.88
N TYR A 9 -4.24 -2.61 2.67
CA TYR A 9 -5.08 -1.61 2.04
C TYR A 9 -5.51 -2.09 0.67
N ILE A 10 -6.66 -1.61 0.19
CA ILE A 10 -7.11 -1.86 -1.17
C ILE A 10 -7.14 -0.53 -1.91
N PHE A 11 -6.46 -0.48 -3.03
CA PHE A 11 -6.51 0.66 -3.93
C PHE A 11 -7.46 0.36 -5.09
N HIS A 12 -8.51 1.17 -5.21
CA HIS A 12 -9.48 1.06 -6.31
C HIS A 12 -9.04 2.00 -7.43
N SER A 13 -8.46 1.46 -8.49
CA SER A 13 -7.97 2.29 -9.58
C SER A 13 -9.09 2.71 -10.51
N GLU A 14 -8.84 3.78 -11.29
CA GLU A 14 -9.82 4.33 -12.22
C GLU A 14 -10.17 3.37 -13.35
N ASN A 15 -9.28 2.45 -13.67
CA ASN A 15 -9.53 1.45 -14.73
C ASN A 15 -10.36 0.26 -14.26
N GLY A 16 -10.87 0.30 -13.04
CA GLY A 16 -11.71 -0.76 -12.49
C GLY A 16 -10.95 -1.91 -11.86
N MET A 17 -9.62 -1.87 -11.84
CA MET A 17 -8.82 -2.92 -11.21
C MET A 17 -8.49 -2.53 -9.78
N ASP A 18 -8.62 -3.51 -8.86
CA ASP A 18 -8.26 -3.33 -7.46
C ASP A 18 -6.87 -3.89 -7.21
N TYR A 19 -6.10 -3.19 -6.39
CA TYR A 19 -4.78 -3.64 -5.96
C TYR A 19 -4.75 -3.81 -4.45
N SER A 20 -4.12 -4.89 -3.98
CA SER A 20 -3.90 -5.12 -2.56
C SER A 20 -2.51 -4.62 -2.18
N ILE A 21 -2.44 -3.82 -1.12
CA ILE A 21 -1.20 -3.19 -0.66
C ILE A 21 -0.91 -3.69 0.74
N HIS A 22 0.18 -4.43 0.90
CA HIS A 22 0.57 -5.03 2.17
C HIS A 22 1.80 -4.32 2.71
N ILE A 23 1.66 -3.63 3.84
CA ILE A 23 2.75 -2.85 4.43
C ILE A 23 3.79 -3.80 5.04
N VAL A 24 5.02 -3.73 4.55
CA VAL A 24 6.11 -4.60 5.01
C VAL A 24 7.27 -3.84 5.64
N ASN A 25 7.31 -2.51 5.46
CA ASN A 25 8.40 -1.70 6.01
C ASN A 25 7.92 -0.28 6.27
N ILE A 26 8.41 0.31 7.36
CA ILE A 26 8.14 1.72 7.67
C ILE A 26 9.49 2.36 7.98
N ASN A 27 9.81 3.48 7.31
CA ASN A 27 11.06 4.17 7.51
C ASN A 27 10.83 5.68 7.55
N ASP A 28 10.90 6.25 8.76
CA ASP A 28 10.65 7.67 8.98
C ASP A 28 11.76 8.58 8.41
N PHE A 29 12.88 8.00 8.02
CA PHE A 29 13.98 8.75 7.40
C PHE A 29 13.81 8.92 5.89
N ARG A 30 12.84 8.27 5.29
CA ARG A 30 12.50 8.49 3.88
C ARG A 30 11.64 9.74 3.72
N PRO A 31 11.58 10.32 2.52
CA PRO A 31 10.60 11.38 2.23
C PRO A 31 9.17 10.93 2.58
N ASP A 32 8.32 11.88 2.94
CA ASP A 32 6.97 11.59 3.42
C ASP A 32 6.14 10.74 2.44
N ASN A 33 6.35 10.94 1.13
CA ASN A 33 5.63 10.18 0.10
C ASN A 33 6.23 8.80 -0.18
N GLU A 34 7.27 8.40 0.54
CA GLU A 34 7.94 7.11 0.37
C GLU A 34 8.17 6.41 1.72
N ARG A 35 7.45 6.83 2.75
CA ARG A 35 7.68 6.34 4.12
C ARG A 35 7.36 4.86 4.29
N TYR A 36 6.36 4.36 3.58
CA TYR A 36 5.88 2.99 3.73
C TYR A 36 6.29 2.14 2.54
N GLY A 37 7.01 1.05 2.81
CA GLY A 37 7.29 0.03 1.81
C GLY A 37 6.22 -1.04 1.83
N ALA A 38 5.77 -1.46 0.66
CA ALA A 38 4.66 -2.39 0.56
C ALA A 38 4.84 -3.37 -0.58
N ASP A 39 4.38 -4.60 -0.37
CA ASP A 39 4.14 -5.56 -1.44
C ASP A 39 2.79 -5.28 -2.05
N VAL A 40 2.72 -5.24 -3.37
CA VAL A 40 1.49 -4.93 -4.11
C VAL A 40 1.09 -6.14 -4.94
N TYR A 41 -0.19 -6.48 -4.88
CA TYR A 41 -0.78 -7.58 -5.65
C TYR A 41 -1.92 -7.02 -6.50
N ASP A 42 -2.09 -7.57 -7.72
CA ASP A 42 -3.19 -7.16 -8.58
C ASP A 42 -4.50 -7.85 -8.17
N GLY A 43 -5.59 -7.57 -8.92
CA GLY A 43 -6.89 -8.14 -8.61
C GLY A 43 -6.98 -9.66 -8.77
N ASN A 44 -6.02 -10.27 -9.44
CA ASN A 44 -5.92 -11.72 -9.61
C ASN A 44 -5.00 -12.38 -8.58
N GLY A 45 -4.44 -11.59 -7.66
CA GLY A 45 -3.53 -12.09 -6.65
C GLY A 45 -2.08 -12.23 -7.10
N ASN A 46 -1.73 -11.68 -8.26
CA ASN A 46 -0.36 -11.73 -8.78
C ASN A 46 0.47 -10.60 -8.18
N TYR A 47 1.66 -10.95 -7.71
CA TYR A 47 2.61 -9.99 -7.17
C TYR A 47 3.09 -9.03 -8.26
N ALA A 48 3.18 -7.74 -7.93
CA ALA A 48 3.61 -6.72 -8.90
C ALA A 48 5.10 -6.79 -9.26
N GLY A 49 5.88 -7.60 -8.57
CA GLY A 49 7.26 -7.89 -8.93
C GLY A 49 8.32 -7.11 -8.18
N ASP A 50 7.94 -6.10 -7.42
CA ASP A 50 8.88 -5.31 -6.62
C ASP A 50 8.17 -4.61 -5.48
N VAL A 51 8.92 -4.24 -4.44
CA VAL A 51 8.39 -3.45 -3.33
C VAL A 51 8.18 -2.01 -3.82
N MET A 52 7.01 -1.47 -3.54
CA MET A 52 6.67 -0.10 -3.87
C MET A 52 6.62 0.74 -2.61
N PHE A 53 6.83 2.06 -2.75
CA PHE A 53 6.88 2.97 -1.62
C PHE A 53 5.78 4.01 -1.73
N PHE A 54 5.09 4.25 -0.61
CA PHE A 54 3.95 5.14 -0.55
C PHE A 54 4.03 6.03 0.69
N GLY A 55 3.27 7.11 0.70
CA GLY A 55 3.09 7.95 1.86
C GLY A 55 1.64 7.96 2.33
N ASP A 56 1.37 8.76 3.36
CA ASP A 56 0.02 8.90 3.91
C ASP A 56 -0.99 9.36 2.87
N ASP A 57 -0.60 10.31 2.01
CA ASP A 57 -1.50 10.86 0.99
C ASP A 57 -2.07 9.78 0.09
N PHE A 58 -1.23 8.83 -0.33
CA PHE A 58 -1.69 7.73 -1.16
C PHE A 58 -2.59 6.77 -0.36
N LEU A 59 -2.16 6.39 0.83
CA LEU A 59 -2.90 5.41 1.64
C LEU A 59 -4.26 5.94 2.09
N GLN A 60 -4.40 7.26 2.24
CA GLN A 60 -5.69 7.87 2.55
C GLN A 60 -6.72 7.69 1.43
N LYS A 61 -6.26 7.47 0.19
CA LYS A 61 -7.13 7.19 -0.95
C LYS A 61 -7.50 5.72 -1.05
N CYS A 62 -6.90 4.87 -0.22
CA CYS A 62 -7.16 3.44 -0.20
C CYS A 62 -8.15 3.09 0.88
N GLU A 63 -8.76 1.92 0.76
CA GLU A 63 -9.62 1.36 1.79
C GLU A 63 -8.78 0.44 2.67
N LYS A 64 -8.76 0.72 3.99
CA LYS A 64 -8.04 -0.15 4.91
C LYS A 64 -8.90 -1.38 5.21
N THR A 65 -8.30 -2.58 5.08
CA THR A 65 -9.00 -3.81 5.40
C THR A 65 -9.02 -4.08 6.90
N ALA A 66 -9.93 -4.94 7.36
CA ALA A 66 -10.16 -5.17 8.79
C ALA A 66 -9.11 -6.08 9.43
N ASP A 67 -8.26 -6.72 8.67
CA ASP A 67 -7.25 -7.64 9.22
C ASP A 67 -5.82 -7.24 8.87
#